data_039901ffd7a4c7376b0c35246d3b8d2a
#
_entry.id   039901ffd7a4c7376b0c35246d3b8d2a
#
_cell.length_a   1.000
_cell.length_b   1.000
_cell.length_c   1.000
_cell.angle_alpha   90.00
_cell.angle_beta   90.00
_cell.angle_gamma   90.00
#
_symmetry.space_group_name_H-M   'P 1'
#
loop_
_entity.id
_entity.type
_entity.pdbx_description
1 polymer ?
#
loop_
_entity_poly.entity_id
_entity_poly.type
_entity_poly.pdbx_seq_one_letter_code
_entity_poly.pdbx_strand_id
1 'polypeptide(L)'
;NLSKESVTVKEVAELCKKNNPNVKLEATKDEVPNLGYTLSNKKLLKTGFKFLYNLDFSIKEMIQNWISNENIENLEFIRAGEKEFIDERGKISNYELPESINLVGYIESKKNTIRANHFHPVQEQKVLSVKGQFISIYKDLLNTNSNKITHVANEGDLIITKPNVAHAMVFTKDSIILNLVRGEREHKNYGITHTMKHVLVNEDEKKLLINSYKFECRCCGNNKLKRIISLGYQPLANNLLNNKNQNCEMYPLEMNYCSNCHNCQLSVIVDPKKMFSNYMYVSSTTKTSREHFIGAAKKYIKEFKLKPKKSYIIDVGSNDGIALKPFKDLNFKKILGIEPAKNLAKLANKNKIKTFNGFLEKESLKKIKKNANIILASNVFAHSDKLKEMAQCIFGLLHKNGVIIIEIQYLLNTLKDLTFDNIYHEHYNYWSLTSLINFFNQFDATIFKAEKINTHGGSLRIFIKKGKKNKIEKSVKILLKEEEDFGIKNFKTYQDFAKKIYKIRKNVKKNISNLEKKNGKIIGYGSPAKATTALNFFNVSDEISCIIEDNKLKHGKFVPGVKIPIVSKNKLKNKKNTILVLAWNFFEEIKINNKNISNKFINIKDLEQ
;
A
#
# COMPACT_ATOMS: atom_id res chain seq x y z
N ASN A 1 28.42 -32.80 5.55
CA ASN A 1 27.10 -33.39 5.28
C ASN A 1 26.40 -33.64 6.61
N LEU A 2 25.47 -32.78 6.95
CA LEU A 2 24.72 -32.82 8.21
C LEU A 2 23.25 -33.03 7.89
N SER A 3 22.68 -34.14 8.33
CA SER A 3 21.27 -34.48 8.17
C SER A 3 20.62 -34.65 9.52
N LYS A 4 19.48 -34.01 9.76
CA LYS A 4 18.65 -34.22 10.95
C LYS A 4 17.84 -35.48 10.80
N GLU A 5 17.29 -35.76 9.65
CA GLU A 5 16.34 -36.80 9.32
C GLU A 5 16.76 -37.52 8.03
N SER A 6 16.49 -38.82 7.96
CA SER A 6 16.60 -39.58 6.72
C SER A 6 15.21 -39.71 6.14
N VAL A 7 15.00 -39.21 4.93
CA VAL A 7 13.69 -39.23 4.26
C VAL A 7 13.85 -39.67 2.81
N THR A 8 12.81 -40.30 2.30
CA THR A 8 12.74 -40.72 0.90
C THR A 8 12.32 -39.53 -0.01
N VAL A 9 12.61 -39.64 -1.29
CA VAL A 9 12.14 -38.64 -2.28
C VAL A 9 10.62 -38.50 -2.27
N LYS A 10 9.90 -39.61 -2.05
CA LYS A 10 8.44 -39.62 -1.92
C LYS A 10 7.98 -38.82 -0.71
N GLU A 11 8.59 -38.99 0.45
CA GLU A 11 8.26 -38.21 1.66
C GLU A 11 8.55 -36.70 1.46
N VAL A 12 9.64 -36.35 0.81
CA VAL A 12 9.92 -34.94 0.45
C VAL A 12 8.84 -34.39 -0.49
N ALA A 13 8.43 -35.14 -1.51
CA ALA A 13 7.38 -34.75 -2.45
C ALA A 13 6.03 -34.57 -1.74
N GLU A 14 5.68 -35.47 -0.82
CA GLU A 14 4.46 -35.34 0.00
C GLU A 14 4.49 -34.12 0.92
N LEU A 15 5.64 -33.80 1.52
CA LEU A 15 5.82 -32.58 2.31
C LEU A 15 5.70 -31.32 1.43
N CYS A 16 6.22 -31.34 0.22
CA CYS A 16 6.03 -30.25 -0.73
C CYS A 16 4.56 -30.04 -1.07
N LYS A 17 3.83 -31.14 -1.35
CA LYS A 17 2.39 -31.10 -1.62
C LYS A 17 1.58 -30.62 -0.42
N LYS A 18 1.92 -31.06 0.78
CA LYS A 18 1.31 -30.59 2.03
C LYS A 18 1.44 -29.08 2.22
N ASN A 19 2.63 -28.53 1.92
CA ASN A 19 2.93 -27.11 2.09
C ASN A 19 2.51 -26.24 0.86
N ASN A 20 2.27 -26.87 -0.28
CA ASN A 20 1.71 -26.23 -1.48
C ASN A 20 0.71 -27.19 -2.16
N PRO A 21 -0.60 -27.13 -1.84
CA PRO A 21 -1.63 -28.03 -2.38
C PRO A 21 -1.78 -28.01 -3.91
N ASN A 22 -1.24 -27.00 -4.59
CA ASN A 22 -1.30 -26.88 -6.05
C ASN A 22 -0.24 -27.76 -6.76
N VAL A 23 0.72 -28.33 -6.02
CA VAL A 23 1.73 -29.21 -6.59
C VAL A 23 1.09 -30.54 -6.98
N LYS A 24 1.25 -30.93 -8.23
CA LYS A 24 0.92 -32.28 -8.73
C LYS A 24 2.15 -33.18 -8.55
N LEU A 25 1.95 -34.33 -7.98
CA LEU A 25 2.99 -35.36 -7.88
C LEU A 25 2.79 -36.35 -9.02
N GLU A 26 3.79 -36.51 -9.85
CA GLU A 26 3.82 -37.49 -10.93
C GLU A 26 4.94 -38.49 -10.66
N ALA A 27 4.59 -39.77 -10.59
CA ALA A 27 5.57 -40.83 -10.50
C ALA A 27 6.05 -41.18 -11.90
N THR A 28 7.35 -41.06 -12.16
CA THR A 28 7.95 -41.56 -13.40
C THR A 28 8.51 -42.96 -13.18
N LYS A 29 8.62 -43.71 -14.27
CA LYS A 29 9.27 -45.05 -14.27
C LYS A 29 10.77 -44.97 -14.60
N ASP A 30 11.31 -43.75 -14.61
CA ASP A 30 12.72 -43.54 -14.95
C ASP A 30 13.60 -44.17 -13.87
N GLU A 31 14.65 -44.87 -14.29
CA GLU A 31 15.65 -45.40 -13.39
C GLU A 31 16.36 -44.27 -12.64
N VAL A 32 16.34 -44.32 -11.31
CA VAL A 32 17.08 -43.38 -10.49
C VAL A 32 18.55 -43.76 -10.51
N PRO A 33 19.43 -42.91 -11.09
CA PRO A 33 20.83 -43.27 -11.27
C PRO A 33 21.63 -43.45 -9.97
N ASN A 34 21.03 -43.09 -8.81
CA ASN A 34 21.62 -43.25 -7.48
C ASN A 34 20.60 -43.81 -6.49
N LEU A 35 20.92 -44.95 -5.89
CA LEU A 35 20.09 -45.58 -4.83
C LEU A 35 20.01 -44.76 -3.53
N GLY A 36 20.66 -43.62 -3.48
CA GLY A 36 20.73 -42.75 -2.30
C GLY A 36 21.58 -43.41 -1.17
N TYR A 37 21.98 -42.61 -0.23
CA TYR A 37 22.67 -43.05 0.98
C TYR A 37 22.18 -42.29 2.20
N THR A 38 22.16 -42.96 3.35
CA THR A 38 21.77 -42.37 4.61
C THR A 38 23.00 -41.89 5.37
N LEU A 39 23.01 -40.61 5.73
CA LEU A 39 24.06 -40.02 6.55
C LEU A 39 23.72 -40.13 8.03
N SER A 40 24.64 -40.64 8.83
CA SER A 40 24.48 -40.73 10.28
C SER A 40 24.93 -39.40 10.93
N ASN A 41 24.04 -38.80 11.73
CA ASN A 41 24.33 -37.61 12.53
C ASN A 41 24.73 -37.92 13.98
N LYS A 42 24.91 -39.21 14.34
CA LYS A 42 25.20 -39.67 15.70
C LYS A 42 26.43 -38.98 16.32
N LYS A 43 27.50 -38.79 15.55
CA LYS A 43 28.70 -38.13 16.05
C LYS A 43 28.46 -36.63 16.34
N LEU A 44 27.67 -35.95 15.52
CA LEU A 44 27.33 -34.55 15.71
C LEU A 44 26.45 -34.34 16.96
N LEU A 45 25.43 -35.19 17.13
CA LEU A 45 24.55 -35.10 18.30
C LEU A 45 25.30 -35.33 19.62
N LYS A 46 26.35 -36.17 19.61
CA LYS A 46 27.23 -36.38 20.79
C LYS A 46 28.00 -35.12 21.19
N THR A 47 28.17 -34.13 20.33
CA THR A 47 28.81 -32.81 20.64
C THR A 47 27.86 -31.83 21.32
N GLY A 48 26.60 -32.19 21.55
CA GLY A 48 25.57 -31.30 22.09
C GLY A 48 24.89 -30.43 21.04
N PHE A 49 25.21 -30.61 19.74
CA PHE A 49 24.59 -29.87 18.66
C PHE A 49 23.08 -30.16 18.60
N LYS A 50 22.29 -29.10 18.46
CA LYS A 50 20.83 -29.18 18.32
C LYS A 50 20.41 -28.60 16.97
N PHE A 51 19.66 -29.39 16.20
CA PHE A 51 19.03 -28.85 14.99
C PHE A 51 17.88 -27.92 15.38
N LEU A 52 17.90 -26.69 14.91
CA LEU A 52 16.87 -25.68 15.18
C LEU A 52 15.60 -25.91 14.37
N TYR A 53 15.72 -26.49 13.18
CA TYR A 53 14.62 -26.67 12.25
C TYR A 53 14.48 -28.14 11.82
N ASN A 54 13.26 -28.57 11.51
CA ASN A 54 12.97 -29.85 10.89
C ASN A 54 12.75 -29.69 9.38
N LEU A 55 12.65 -30.79 8.65
CA LEU A 55 12.52 -30.77 7.19
C LEU A 55 11.20 -30.11 6.73
N ASP A 56 10.08 -30.38 7.43
CA ASP A 56 8.78 -29.75 7.11
C ASP A 56 8.85 -28.23 7.24
N PHE A 57 9.49 -27.72 8.29
CA PHE A 57 9.72 -26.28 8.45
C PHE A 57 10.61 -25.72 7.33
N SER A 58 11.69 -26.41 6.99
CA SER A 58 12.62 -25.96 5.95
C SER A 58 11.96 -25.95 4.56
N ILE A 59 11.20 -26.98 4.20
CA ILE A 59 10.43 -27.05 2.96
C ILE A 59 9.37 -25.93 2.92
N LYS A 60 8.67 -25.74 4.03
CA LYS A 60 7.68 -24.66 4.15
C LYS A 60 8.31 -23.29 3.96
N GLU A 61 9.44 -23.02 4.59
CA GLU A 61 10.21 -21.77 4.41
C GLU A 61 10.71 -21.61 2.98
N MET A 62 11.24 -22.67 2.36
CA MET A 62 11.65 -22.65 0.95
C MET A 62 10.47 -22.29 0.05
N ILE A 63 9.35 -23.00 0.14
CA ILE A 63 8.16 -22.72 -0.69
C ILE A 63 7.66 -21.30 -0.43
N GLN A 64 7.62 -20.84 0.83
CA GLN A 64 7.15 -19.50 1.18
C GLN A 64 8.09 -18.40 0.71
N ASN A 65 9.40 -18.64 0.68
CA ASN A 65 10.39 -17.67 0.21
C ASN A 65 10.49 -17.62 -1.31
N TRP A 66 10.15 -18.72 -2.00
CA TRP A 66 10.18 -18.83 -3.46
C TRP A 66 8.87 -18.42 -4.14
N ILE A 67 7.75 -18.42 -3.42
CA ILE A 67 6.51 -17.85 -3.93
C ILE A 67 6.66 -16.34 -3.86
N SER A 68 6.93 -15.70 -5.01
CA SER A 68 6.85 -14.25 -5.10
C SER A 68 5.46 -13.80 -4.67
N ASN A 69 5.37 -12.82 -3.78
CA ASN A 69 4.10 -12.24 -3.33
C ASN A 69 3.39 -11.43 -4.43
N GLU A 70 3.76 -11.63 -5.67
CA GLU A 70 3.38 -10.80 -6.80
C GLU A 70 2.37 -11.49 -7.71
N ASN A 71 1.53 -10.68 -8.34
CA ASN A 71 0.41 -11.13 -9.17
C ASN A 71 0.80 -11.83 -10.49
N ILE A 72 2.09 -11.99 -10.77
CA ILE A 72 2.59 -12.70 -11.95
C ILE A 72 3.31 -13.96 -11.47
N GLU A 73 2.69 -15.12 -11.67
CA GLU A 73 3.25 -16.43 -11.29
C GLU A 73 4.50 -16.79 -12.10
N ASN A 74 4.73 -16.11 -13.22
CA ASN A 74 5.80 -16.37 -14.19
C ASN A 74 6.92 -15.32 -14.16
N LEU A 75 7.06 -14.60 -13.04
CA LEU A 75 8.14 -13.66 -12.81
C LEU A 75 8.89 -14.02 -11.53
N GLU A 76 10.18 -14.18 -11.63
CA GLU A 76 11.08 -14.38 -10.50
C GLU A 76 12.02 -13.19 -10.35
N PHE A 77 12.20 -12.72 -9.13
CA PHE A 77 12.99 -11.56 -8.81
C PHE A 77 13.96 -11.88 -7.66
N ILE A 78 15.24 -12.01 -7.97
CA ILE A 78 16.31 -12.32 -7.00
C ILE A 78 17.02 -11.01 -6.65
N ARG A 79 16.89 -10.59 -5.41
CA ARG A 79 17.52 -9.37 -4.91
C ARG A 79 19.01 -9.56 -4.65
N ALA A 80 19.77 -8.51 -4.91
CA ALA A 80 21.13 -8.43 -4.42
C ALA A 80 21.15 -8.56 -2.88
N GLY A 81 22.12 -9.32 -2.36
CA GLY A 81 22.27 -9.52 -0.92
C GLY A 81 21.61 -10.77 -0.34
N GLU A 82 20.80 -11.50 -1.10
CA GLU A 82 20.19 -12.75 -0.62
C GLU A 82 21.21 -13.90 -0.51
N LYS A 83 22.29 -13.87 -1.32
CA LYS A 83 23.39 -14.86 -1.32
C LYS A 83 24.75 -14.16 -1.48
N GLU A 84 25.04 -13.17 -0.64
CA GLU A 84 26.30 -12.41 -0.69
C GLU A 84 27.30 -12.91 0.35
N PHE A 85 28.55 -13.08 -0.07
CA PHE A 85 29.72 -13.17 0.80
C PHE A 85 30.42 -11.82 0.81
N ILE A 86 30.68 -11.23 1.99
CA ILE A 86 31.28 -9.91 2.14
C ILE A 86 32.50 -10.02 3.06
N ASP A 87 33.64 -9.52 2.58
CA ASP A 87 34.88 -9.35 3.36
C ASP A 87 35.52 -7.99 3.08
N GLU A 88 36.74 -7.75 3.58
CA GLU A 88 37.47 -6.48 3.40
C GLU A 88 37.80 -6.17 1.93
N ARG A 89 37.77 -7.14 1.04
CA ARG A 89 38.04 -6.99 -0.41
C ARG A 89 36.79 -6.59 -1.19
N GLY A 90 35.58 -6.76 -0.60
CA GLY A 90 34.31 -6.45 -1.25
C GLY A 90 33.27 -7.56 -1.09
N LYS A 91 32.44 -7.75 -2.13
CA LYS A 91 31.35 -8.71 -2.09
C LYS A 91 31.38 -9.67 -3.28
N ILE A 92 30.92 -10.90 -3.03
CA ILE A 92 30.66 -11.91 -4.06
C ILE A 92 29.17 -12.26 -3.97
N SER A 93 28.45 -12.11 -5.10
CA SER A 93 27.05 -12.51 -5.23
C SER A 93 26.94 -13.66 -6.22
N ASN A 94 26.32 -14.76 -5.81
CA ASN A 94 26.12 -15.93 -6.65
C ASN A 94 24.65 -16.03 -7.07
N TYR A 95 24.41 -16.26 -8.36
CA TYR A 95 23.09 -16.42 -8.93
C TYR A 95 22.94 -17.81 -9.54
N GLU A 96 21.94 -18.55 -9.08
CA GLU A 96 21.56 -19.83 -9.66
C GLU A 96 20.65 -19.58 -10.87
N LEU A 97 20.97 -20.16 -12.01
CA LEU A 97 20.15 -20.04 -13.21
C LEU A 97 19.42 -21.38 -13.45
N PRO A 98 18.12 -21.35 -13.75
CA PRO A 98 17.33 -22.56 -14.00
C PRO A 98 17.75 -23.29 -15.29
N GLU A 99 18.43 -22.58 -16.20
CA GLU A 99 18.93 -23.10 -17.46
C GLU A 99 20.37 -22.66 -17.73
N SER A 100 21.14 -23.48 -18.45
CA SER A 100 22.44 -23.09 -18.97
C SER A 100 22.32 -21.92 -19.97
N ILE A 101 23.30 -21.02 -19.96
CA ILE A 101 23.40 -19.91 -20.92
C ILE A 101 24.60 -20.13 -21.83
N ASN A 102 24.50 -19.68 -23.07
CA ASN A 102 25.60 -19.72 -24.04
C ASN A 102 25.82 -18.36 -24.74
N LEU A 103 25.02 -17.33 -24.38
CA LEU A 103 25.17 -15.98 -24.88
C LEU A 103 24.93 -14.97 -23.77
N VAL A 104 25.81 -13.97 -23.69
CA VAL A 104 25.68 -12.84 -22.78
C VAL A 104 25.56 -11.56 -23.61
N GLY A 105 24.42 -10.89 -23.51
CA GLY A 105 24.23 -9.56 -24.11
C GLY A 105 24.60 -8.47 -23.11
N TYR A 106 25.60 -7.67 -23.41
CA TYR A 106 25.94 -6.46 -22.65
C TYR A 106 25.15 -5.28 -23.19
N ILE A 107 24.36 -4.62 -22.33
CA ILE A 107 23.44 -3.56 -22.75
C ILE A 107 23.64 -2.33 -21.89
N GLU A 108 24.07 -1.24 -22.52
CA GLU A 108 24.08 0.09 -21.90
C GLU A 108 22.78 0.84 -22.19
N SER A 109 22.27 1.54 -21.19
CA SER A 109 21.03 2.31 -21.30
C SER A 109 21.16 3.64 -20.60
N LYS A 110 20.82 4.70 -21.33
CA LYS A 110 20.84 6.07 -20.80
C LYS A 110 19.64 6.32 -19.90
N LYS A 111 19.82 7.15 -18.87
CA LYS A 111 18.74 7.68 -18.07
C LYS A 111 17.61 8.25 -18.95
N ASN A 112 16.39 8.12 -18.50
CA ASN A 112 15.18 8.61 -19.18
C ASN A 112 14.87 7.92 -20.53
N THR A 113 15.38 6.71 -20.76
CA THR A 113 15.04 5.90 -21.94
C THR A 113 14.12 4.74 -21.58
N ILE A 114 13.45 4.18 -22.59
CA ILE A 114 12.65 2.96 -22.50
C ILE A 114 13.34 1.88 -23.33
N ARG A 115 13.42 0.65 -22.78
CA ARG A 115 13.76 -0.56 -23.54
C ARG A 115 12.69 -1.61 -23.39
N ALA A 116 12.81 -2.69 -24.16
CA ALA A 116 11.87 -3.78 -24.28
C ALA A 116 10.53 -3.33 -24.89
N ASN A 117 9.42 -3.22 -24.19
CA ASN A 117 8.08 -3.07 -24.77
C ASN A 117 7.71 -4.24 -25.68
N HIS A 118 8.03 -5.46 -25.23
CA HIS A 118 7.82 -6.70 -25.96
C HIS A 118 7.60 -7.88 -25.00
N PHE A 119 7.36 -9.04 -25.58
CA PHE A 119 7.40 -10.33 -24.87
C PHE A 119 8.14 -11.37 -25.74
N HIS A 120 8.52 -12.47 -25.09
CA HIS A 120 9.11 -13.62 -25.74
C HIS A 120 8.11 -14.78 -25.70
N PRO A 121 7.68 -15.33 -26.84
CA PRO A 121 6.73 -16.45 -26.85
C PRO A 121 7.29 -17.75 -26.26
N VAL A 122 8.59 -17.98 -26.42
CA VAL A 122 9.25 -19.24 -26.06
C VAL A 122 10.39 -19.03 -25.06
N GLN A 123 11.13 -17.93 -25.17
CA GLN A 123 12.33 -17.69 -24.36
C GLN A 123 11.99 -17.25 -22.94
N GLU A 124 12.69 -17.82 -21.96
CA GLU A 124 12.84 -17.26 -20.64
C GLU A 124 13.93 -16.18 -20.65
N GLN A 125 13.58 -14.94 -20.32
CA GLN A 125 14.55 -13.85 -20.28
C GLN A 125 15.14 -13.69 -18.88
N LYS A 126 16.46 -13.62 -18.79
CA LYS A 126 17.22 -13.40 -17.56
C LYS A 126 18.01 -12.09 -17.68
N VAL A 127 17.72 -11.13 -16.83
CA VAL A 127 18.37 -9.81 -16.83
C VAL A 127 19.05 -9.56 -15.50
N LEU A 128 20.39 -9.47 -15.51
CA LEU A 128 21.18 -9.07 -14.35
C LEU A 128 21.49 -7.57 -14.42
N SER A 129 21.08 -6.80 -13.44
CA SER A 129 21.40 -5.38 -13.31
C SER A 129 22.80 -5.21 -12.73
N VAL A 130 23.78 -4.85 -13.58
CA VAL A 130 25.19 -4.69 -13.16
C VAL A 130 25.43 -3.34 -12.53
N LYS A 131 24.82 -2.28 -13.10
CA LYS A 131 24.97 -0.90 -12.63
C LYS A 131 23.71 -0.10 -12.90
N GLY A 132 23.40 0.85 -12.01
CA GLY A 132 22.33 1.81 -12.21
C GLY A 132 21.00 1.39 -11.58
N GLN A 133 19.90 1.82 -12.18
CA GLN A 133 18.55 1.58 -11.66
C GLN A 133 17.51 1.77 -12.75
N PHE A 134 16.50 0.92 -12.80
CA PHE A 134 15.35 1.07 -13.70
C PHE A 134 14.06 0.58 -13.05
N ILE A 135 12.93 1.11 -13.51
CA ILE A 135 11.59 0.60 -13.21
C ILE A 135 11.24 -0.39 -14.30
N SER A 136 11.01 -1.64 -13.93
CA SER A 136 10.56 -2.68 -14.83
C SER A 136 9.06 -2.88 -14.68
N ILE A 137 8.35 -2.97 -15.81
CA ILE A 137 6.90 -3.09 -15.88
C ILE A 137 6.57 -4.42 -16.55
N TYR A 138 5.62 -5.17 -16.00
CA TYR A 138 5.25 -6.51 -16.46
C TYR A 138 3.75 -6.68 -16.60
N LYS A 139 3.35 -7.56 -17.54
CA LYS A 139 1.99 -8.04 -17.68
C LYS A 139 2.02 -9.49 -18.20
N ASP A 140 1.39 -10.41 -17.50
CA ASP A 140 1.19 -11.78 -17.97
C ASP A 140 0.11 -11.79 -19.06
N LEU A 141 0.49 -12.23 -20.27
CA LEU A 141 -0.41 -12.26 -21.41
C LEU A 141 -1.26 -13.53 -21.48
N LEU A 142 -0.87 -14.59 -20.78
CA LEU A 142 -1.66 -15.82 -20.66
C LEU A 142 -2.83 -15.66 -19.67
N ASN A 143 -2.70 -14.72 -18.75
CA ASN A 143 -3.75 -14.40 -17.79
C ASN A 143 -4.46 -13.11 -18.20
N THR A 144 -5.62 -13.23 -18.82
CA THR A 144 -6.45 -12.08 -19.26
C THR A 144 -6.82 -11.13 -18.12
N ASN A 145 -6.79 -11.60 -16.87
CA ASN A 145 -7.07 -10.82 -15.67
C ASN A 145 -5.80 -10.24 -15.02
N SER A 146 -4.62 -10.42 -15.65
CA SER A 146 -3.37 -9.85 -15.15
C SER A 146 -3.38 -8.34 -15.28
N ASN A 147 -3.11 -7.64 -14.18
CA ASN A 147 -2.86 -6.22 -14.19
C ASN A 147 -1.37 -5.96 -14.47
N LYS A 148 -1.05 -4.77 -14.98
CA LYS A 148 0.34 -4.31 -15.00
C LYS A 148 0.87 -4.25 -13.57
N ILE A 149 2.09 -4.70 -13.36
CA ILE A 149 2.84 -4.52 -12.12
C ILE A 149 4.20 -3.88 -12.42
N THR A 150 4.78 -3.26 -11.43
CA THR A 150 6.08 -2.60 -11.52
C THR A 150 7.06 -3.21 -10.53
N HIS A 151 8.34 -3.18 -10.90
CA HIS A 151 9.46 -3.49 -10.02
C HIS A 151 10.56 -2.47 -10.19
N VAL A 152 11.17 -2.04 -9.10
CA VAL A 152 12.43 -1.29 -9.15
C VAL A 152 13.58 -2.28 -9.12
N ALA A 153 14.35 -2.32 -10.20
CA ALA A 153 15.60 -3.06 -10.30
C ALA A 153 16.77 -2.17 -9.90
N ASN A 154 17.57 -2.65 -8.97
CA ASN A 154 18.79 -2.00 -8.50
C ASN A 154 20.00 -2.83 -8.92
N GLU A 155 21.17 -2.26 -8.74
CA GLU A 155 22.43 -2.95 -8.96
C GLU A 155 22.50 -4.27 -8.20
N GLY A 156 22.84 -5.36 -8.90
CA GLY A 156 22.91 -6.72 -8.39
C GLY A 156 21.57 -7.48 -8.40
N ASP A 157 20.47 -6.90 -8.85
CA ASP A 157 19.20 -7.64 -8.97
C ASP A 157 19.20 -8.50 -10.25
N LEU A 158 18.81 -9.78 -10.12
CA LEU A 158 18.54 -10.68 -11.24
C LEU A 158 17.02 -10.85 -11.40
N ILE A 159 16.54 -10.67 -12.63
CA ILE A 159 15.14 -10.82 -13.01
C ILE A 159 15.01 -11.96 -14.00
N ILE A 160 14.15 -12.91 -13.71
CA ILE A 160 13.83 -14.03 -14.60
C ILE A 160 12.37 -13.88 -15.04
N THR A 161 12.17 -13.65 -16.33
CA THR A 161 10.86 -13.43 -16.95
C THR A 161 10.52 -14.63 -17.81
N LYS A 162 9.46 -15.35 -17.49
CA LYS A 162 8.97 -16.52 -18.22
C LYS A 162 8.38 -16.14 -19.58
N PRO A 163 8.26 -17.09 -20.52
CA PRO A 163 7.58 -16.85 -21.79
C PRO A 163 6.18 -16.24 -21.62
N ASN A 164 5.77 -15.44 -22.60
CA ASN A 164 4.47 -14.74 -22.64
C ASN A 164 4.24 -13.71 -21.54
N VAL A 165 5.27 -13.30 -20.80
CA VAL A 165 5.21 -12.13 -19.92
C VAL A 165 5.75 -10.90 -20.67
N ALA A 166 4.85 -9.98 -21.02
CA ALA A 166 5.24 -8.71 -21.60
C ALA A 166 5.98 -7.85 -20.58
N HIS A 167 7.04 -7.18 -21.02
CA HIS A 167 7.85 -6.34 -20.13
C HIS A 167 8.38 -5.08 -20.83
N ALA A 168 8.61 -4.05 -20.01
CA ALA A 168 9.24 -2.78 -20.38
C ALA A 168 10.17 -2.33 -19.26
N MET A 169 11.23 -1.60 -19.61
CA MET A 169 12.22 -1.07 -18.66
C MET A 169 12.36 0.44 -18.85
N VAL A 170 12.08 1.20 -17.81
CA VAL A 170 12.23 2.67 -17.76
C VAL A 170 13.45 3.01 -16.92
N PHE A 171 14.51 3.50 -17.54
CA PHE A 171 15.78 3.75 -16.87
C PHE A 171 15.76 5.07 -16.10
N THR A 172 15.95 5.02 -14.78
CA THR A 172 15.98 6.18 -13.88
C THR A 172 17.40 6.69 -13.64
N LYS A 173 18.40 5.88 -13.97
CA LYS A 173 19.84 6.20 -13.98
C LYS A 173 20.48 5.59 -15.23
N ASP A 174 21.64 6.11 -15.63
CA ASP A 174 22.48 5.41 -16.60
C ASP A 174 22.79 4.02 -16.06
N SER A 175 22.55 3.00 -16.85
CA SER A 175 22.52 1.62 -16.37
C SER A 175 23.23 0.67 -17.35
N ILE A 176 23.81 -0.39 -16.77
CA ILE A 176 24.40 -1.51 -17.48
C ILE A 176 23.64 -2.77 -17.02
N ILE A 177 23.14 -3.52 -17.97
CA ILE A 177 22.47 -4.80 -17.73
C ILE A 177 23.11 -5.90 -18.59
N LEU A 178 23.15 -7.11 -18.04
CA LEU A 178 23.47 -8.31 -18.80
C LEU A 178 22.19 -9.08 -19.09
N ASN A 179 21.97 -9.37 -20.38
CA ASN A 179 20.94 -10.30 -20.82
C ASN A 179 21.58 -11.68 -20.96
N LEU A 180 21.17 -12.62 -20.11
CA LEU A 180 21.71 -13.97 -20.03
C LEU A 180 20.81 -14.91 -20.83
N VAL A 181 21.29 -15.40 -21.98
CA VAL A 181 20.46 -16.06 -22.99
C VAL A 181 20.90 -17.49 -23.22
N ARG A 182 19.93 -18.38 -23.42
CA ARG A 182 20.13 -19.69 -24.00
C ARG A 182 19.76 -19.64 -25.50
N GLY A 183 20.63 -20.17 -26.38
CA GLY A 183 20.41 -20.22 -27.82
C GLY A 183 20.96 -19.00 -28.57
N GLU A 184 20.74 -18.98 -29.87
CA GLU A 184 21.16 -17.90 -30.76
C GLU A 184 20.15 -16.76 -30.76
N ARG A 185 20.64 -15.53 -30.96
CA ARG A 185 19.80 -14.34 -30.99
C ARG A 185 19.32 -14.06 -32.42
N GLU A 186 18.47 -14.93 -32.93
CA GLU A 186 17.89 -14.77 -34.26
C GLU A 186 16.58 -13.97 -34.20
N HIS A 187 16.60 -12.77 -34.78
CA HIS A 187 15.41 -11.92 -34.87
C HIS A 187 14.54 -12.20 -36.11
N LYS A 188 15.06 -12.95 -37.09
CA LYS A 188 14.38 -13.19 -38.37
C LYS A 188 13.53 -14.47 -38.40
N ASN A 189 13.88 -15.47 -37.62
CA ASN A 189 13.16 -16.72 -37.52
C ASN A 189 12.47 -16.81 -36.14
N TYR A 190 11.34 -17.49 -36.07
CA TYR A 190 10.58 -17.74 -34.81
C TYR A 190 11.34 -18.72 -33.87
N GLY A 191 12.63 -18.50 -33.65
CA GLY A 191 13.44 -19.26 -32.73
C GLY A 191 13.21 -18.91 -31.26
N ILE A 192 14.00 -19.52 -30.37
CA ILE A 192 13.93 -19.36 -28.92
C ILE A 192 14.05 -17.89 -28.50
N THR A 193 14.80 -17.08 -29.22
CA THR A 193 15.04 -15.65 -28.91
C THR A 193 14.06 -14.69 -29.58
N HIS A 194 13.02 -15.20 -30.23
CA HIS A 194 12.04 -14.38 -30.93
C HIS A 194 11.33 -13.41 -29.97
N THR A 195 11.19 -12.16 -30.40
CA THR A 195 10.52 -11.11 -29.66
C THR A 195 9.31 -10.58 -30.41
N MET A 196 8.19 -10.43 -29.72
CA MET A 196 6.96 -9.84 -30.25
C MET A 196 6.67 -8.50 -29.58
N LYS A 197 6.43 -7.46 -30.38
CA LYS A 197 6.14 -6.11 -29.88
C LYS A 197 4.87 -6.11 -29.04
N HIS A 198 4.95 -5.57 -27.83
CA HIS A 198 3.81 -5.34 -26.95
C HIS A 198 4.09 -4.11 -26.09
N VAL A 199 3.47 -2.98 -26.42
CA VAL A 199 3.75 -1.71 -25.76
C VAL A 199 3.05 -1.66 -24.42
N LEU A 200 3.82 -1.72 -23.33
CA LEU A 200 3.36 -1.53 -21.95
C LEU A 200 3.50 -0.08 -21.48
N VAL A 201 4.52 0.62 -21.99
CA VAL A 201 4.86 1.99 -21.55
C VAL A 201 5.09 2.87 -22.77
N ASN A 202 4.35 3.96 -22.86
CA ASN A 202 4.57 5.04 -23.82
C ASN A 202 5.38 6.19 -23.18
N GLU A 203 5.68 7.24 -23.95
CA GLU A 203 6.46 8.39 -23.48
C GLU A 203 5.80 9.16 -22.33
N ASP A 204 4.48 9.29 -22.33
CA ASP A 204 3.76 9.98 -21.25
C ASP A 204 3.76 9.18 -19.97
N GLU A 205 3.56 7.85 -20.07
CA GLU A 205 3.64 6.93 -18.95
C GLU A 205 5.07 6.87 -18.37
N LYS A 206 6.11 6.93 -19.23
CA LYS A 206 7.51 7.07 -18.81
C LYS A 206 7.73 8.32 -17.96
N LYS A 207 7.29 9.48 -18.46
CA LYS A 207 7.41 10.76 -17.74
C LYS A 207 6.69 10.69 -16.40
N LEU A 208 5.50 10.12 -16.38
CA LEU A 208 4.72 9.92 -15.16
C LEU A 208 5.48 9.06 -14.15
N LEU A 209 6.00 7.92 -14.56
CA LEU A 209 6.75 7.01 -13.68
C LEU A 209 8.01 7.67 -13.11
N ILE A 210 8.84 8.31 -13.96
CA ILE A 210 10.07 8.98 -13.53
C ILE A 210 9.79 10.09 -12.51
N ASN A 211 8.74 10.88 -12.71
CA ASN A 211 8.43 12.02 -11.86
C ASN A 211 7.77 11.62 -10.53
N SER A 212 7.00 10.53 -10.53
CA SER A 212 6.19 10.13 -9.37
C SER A 212 6.85 9.08 -8.48
N TYR A 213 7.75 8.24 -9.00
CA TYR A 213 8.41 7.22 -8.20
C TYR A 213 9.35 7.81 -7.15
N LYS A 214 9.34 7.23 -5.94
CA LYS A 214 10.19 7.60 -4.81
C LYS A 214 10.98 6.39 -4.35
N PHE A 215 12.30 6.51 -4.41
CA PHE A 215 13.24 5.43 -4.11
C PHE A 215 13.79 5.49 -2.68
N GLU A 216 13.46 6.57 -1.95
CA GLU A 216 13.92 6.81 -0.60
C GLU A 216 12.77 6.88 0.40
N CYS A 217 13.06 6.51 1.63
CA CYS A 217 12.13 6.66 2.75
C CYS A 217 11.89 8.14 3.08
N ARG A 218 10.64 8.59 3.00
CA ARG A 218 10.25 9.99 3.32
C ARG A 218 10.52 10.35 4.78
N CYS A 219 10.55 9.34 5.65
CA CYS A 219 10.77 9.50 7.08
C CYS A 219 12.25 9.70 7.41
N CYS A 220 13.15 8.81 6.95
CA CYS A 220 14.56 8.81 7.34
C CYS A 220 15.57 8.99 6.20
N GLY A 221 15.15 9.00 4.94
CA GLY A 221 16.03 9.13 3.77
C GLY A 221 16.72 7.82 3.33
N ASN A 222 16.47 6.70 4.01
CA ASN A 222 17.09 5.42 3.65
C ASN A 222 16.56 4.91 2.30
N ASN A 223 17.44 4.38 1.45
CA ASN A 223 17.11 3.87 0.11
C ASN A 223 16.82 2.35 0.07
N LYS A 224 16.98 1.64 1.19
CA LYS A 224 16.68 0.20 1.29
C LYS A 224 15.21 -0.03 1.63
N LEU A 225 14.34 0.24 0.67
CA LEU A 225 12.91 -0.02 0.78
C LEU A 225 12.58 -1.43 0.29
N LYS A 226 11.77 -2.16 1.05
CA LYS A 226 11.27 -3.49 0.69
C LYS A 226 9.79 -3.39 0.33
N ARG A 227 9.40 -3.88 -0.86
CA ARG A 227 7.99 -3.88 -1.25
C ARG A 227 7.20 -4.86 -0.40
N ILE A 228 6.08 -4.39 0.15
CA ILE A 228 5.13 -5.18 0.91
C ILE A 228 4.10 -5.81 -0.04
N ILE A 229 3.41 -4.96 -0.80
CA ILE A 229 2.30 -5.35 -1.67
C ILE A 229 2.21 -4.42 -2.87
N SER A 230 1.78 -4.96 -4.01
CA SER A 230 1.32 -4.20 -5.17
C SER A 230 -0.17 -4.47 -5.42
N LEU A 231 -0.96 -3.41 -5.53
CA LEU A 231 -2.36 -3.50 -5.95
C LEU A 231 -2.52 -3.28 -7.46
N GLY A 232 -1.40 -3.30 -8.21
CA GLY A 232 -1.36 -3.05 -9.64
C GLY A 232 -1.50 -1.56 -9.97
N TYR A 233 -1.89 -1.26 -11.21
CA TYR A 233 -2.21 0.10 -11.63
C TYR A 233 -3.62 0.47 -11.19
N GLN A 234 -3.76 1.57 -10.48
CA GLN A 234 -5.01 2.04 -9.91
C GLN A 234 -5.28 3.50 -10.31
N PRO A 235 -6.54 3.87 -10.49
CA PRO A 235 -6.92 5.26 -10.69
C PRO A 235 -6.84 6.05 -9.38
N LEU A 236 -6.88 7.38 -9.46
CA LEU A 236 -7.10 8.21 -8.28
C LEU A 236 -8.51 7.97 -7.75
N ALA A 237 -8.60 7.49 -6.51
CA ALA A 237 -9.82 6.92 -5.94
C ALA A 237 -11.03 7.87 -5.89
N ASN A 238 -10.78 9.17 -5.68
CA ASN A 238 -11.82 10.21 -5.61
C ASN A 238 -12.02 10.98 -6.92
N ASN A 239 -11.29 10.65 -8.00
CA ASN A 239 -11.42 11.31 -9.29
C ASN A 239 -12.53 10.67 -10.14
N LEU A 240 -13.78 10.82 -9.69
CA LEU A 240 -14.95 10.26 -10.37
C LEU A 240 -15.09 10.80 -11.79
N LEU A 241 -15.41 9.92 -12.75
CA LEU A 241 -15.55 10.27 -14.16
C LEU A 241 -16.94 10.87 -14.44
N ASN A 242 -17.01 11.83 -15.35
CA ASN A 242 -18.25 12.46 -15.74
C ASN A 242 -19.03 11.65 -16.80
N ASN A 243 -18.32 10.82 -17.57
CA ASN A 243 -18.94 9.89 -18.52
C ASN A 243 -18.12 8.60 -18.64
N LYS A 244 -18.74 7.54 -19.14
CA LYS A 244 -18.16 6.19 -19.24
C LYS A 244 -16.93 6.14 -20.18
N ASN A 245 -16.86 6.99 -21.18
CA ASN A 245 -15.80 6.98 -22.19
C ASN A 245 -14.60 7.85 -21.78
N GLN A 246 -14.72 8.59 -20.68
CA GLN A 246 -13.63 9.41 -20.16
C GLN A 246 -12.46 8.53 -19.76
N ASN A 247 -11.27 8.89 -20.23
CA ASN A 247 -10.03 8.26 -19.78
C ASN A 247 -9.67 8.72 -18.37
N CYS A 248 -9.10 7.83 -17.58
CA CYS A 248 -8.52 8.15 -16.29
C CYS A 248 -7.04 7.76 -16.26
N GLU A 249 -6.23 8.62 -15.65
CA GLU A 249 -4.83 8.32 -15.38
C GLU A 249 -4.76 7.16 -14.39
N MET A 250 -3.87 6.21 -14.67
CA MET A 250 -3.62 5.04 -13.85
C MET A 250 -2.18 5.10 -13.33
N TYR A 251 -2.00 4.86 -12.03
CA TYR A 251 -0.70 4.92 -11.37
C TYR A 251 -0.43 3.61 -10.63
N PRO A 252 0.84 3.15 -10.56
CA PRO A 252 1.17 2.02 -9.69
C PRO A 252 0.78 2.32 -8.25
N LEU A 253 0.10 1.38 -7.61
CA LEU A 253 -0.28 1.49 -6.20
C LEU A 253 0.41 0.39 -5.41
N GLU A 254 1.53 0.77 -4.80
CA GLU A 254 2.43 -0.15 -4.11
C GLU A 254 2.82 0.42 -2.76
N MET A 255 2.87 -0.43 -1.76
CA MET A 255 3.32 -0.07 -0.41
C MET A 255 4.67 -0.72 -0.12
N ASN A 256 5.62 0.11 0.34
CA ASN A 256 6.97 -0.27 0.72
C ASN A 256 7.20 -0.12 2.23
N TYR A 257 8.05 -0.97 2.78
CA TYR A 257 8.53 -0.93 4.15
C TYR A 257 9.98 -0.46 4.20
N CYS A 258 10.30 0.42 5.13
CA CYS A 258 11.66 0.84 5.43
C CYS A 258 12.21 0.06 6.63
N SER A 259 13.24 -0.77 6.42
CA SER A 259 13.85 -1.56 7.50
C SER A 259 14.61 -0.73 8.54
N ASN A 260 14.94 0.53 8.24
CA ASN A 260 15.65 1.42 9.17
C ASN A 260 14.72 2.10 10.19
N CYS A 261 13.63 2.72 9.74
CA CYS A 261 12.72 3.47 10.64
C CYS A 261 11.34 2.84 10.78
N HIS A 262 11.09 1.70 10.15
CA HIS A 262 9.83 0.93 10.15
C HIS A 262 8.61 1.70 9.61
N ASN A 263 8.86 2.77 8.83
CA ASN A 263 7.80 3.48 8.12
C ASN A 263 7.33 2.66 6.91
N CYS A 264 6.02 2.64 6.68
CA CYS A 264 5.44 2.13 5.45
C CYS A 264 4.95 3.30 4.60
N GLN A 265 5.18 3.23 3.29
CA GLN A 265 4.90 4.32 2.37
C GLN A 265 4.58 3.83 0.96
N LEU A 266 3.84 4.65 0.19
CA LEU A 266 3.67 4.37 -1.23
C LEU A 266 4.99 4.61 -2.00
N SER A 267 5.22 3.80 -3.04
CA SER A 267 6.33 4.00 -3.99
C SER A 267 6.08 5.17 -4.92
N VAL A 268 4.83 5.50 -5.22
CA VAL A 268 4.43 6.53 -6.16
C VAL A 268 3.74 7.69 -5.44
N ILE A 269 4.13 8.92 -5.77
CA ILE A 269 3.48 10.16 -5.34
C ILE A 269 2.84 10.84 -6.54
N VAL A 270 1.55 10.99 -6.48
CA VAL A 270 0.81 11.85 -7.42
C VAL A 270 0.85 13.29 -6.90
N ASP A 271 0.97 14.27 -7.80
CA ASP A 271 1.01 15.68 -7.42
C ASP A 271 -0.16 16.03 -6.47
N PRO A 272 0.12 16.49 -5.23
CA PRO A 272 -0.92 16.86 -4.28
C PRO A 272 -1.92 17.89 -4.81
N LYS A 273 -1.49 18.77 -5.71
CA LYS A 273 -2.37 19.76 -6.34
C LYS A 273 -3.46 19.10 -7.18
N LYS A 274 -3.16 18.00 -7.88
CA LYS A 274 -4.16 17.24 -8.64
C LYS A 274 -5.25 16.64 -7.74
N MET A 275 -4.89 16.23 -6.52
CA MET A 275 -5.79 15.52 -5.61
C MET A 275 -6.53 16.46 -4.64
N PHE A 276 -5.86 17.50 -4.14
CA PHE A 276 -6.36 18.28 -3.00
C PHE A 276 -6.74 19.72 -3.32
N SER A 277 -6.55 20.24 -4.54
CA SER A 277 -6.94 21.64 -4.86
C SER A 277 -8.44 21.85 -4.88
N ASN A 278 -9.22 20.83 -5.22
CA ASN A 278 -10.68 20.82 -5.15
C ASN A 278 -11.13 19.45 -4.63
N TYR A 279 -11.54 19.39 -3.38
CA TYR A 279 -11.77 18.12 -2.68
C TYR A 279 -13.25 17.92 -2.38
N MET A 280 -13.80 16.75 -2.78
CA MET A 280 -15.24 16.50 -2.68
C MET A 280 -15.68 15.97 -1.31
N TYR A 281 -14.75 15.51 -0.48
CA TYR A 281 -15.07 14.99 0.84
C TYR A 281 -15.25 16.13 1.85
N VAL A 282 -16.46 16.29 2.38
CA VAL A 282 -16.81 17.28 3.41
C VAL A 282 -16.94 16.55 4.75
N SER A 283 -16.04 16.80 5.68
CA SER A 283 -15.92 16.05 6.93
C SER A 283 -17.15 16.19 7.86
N SER A 284 -17.83 17.33 7.83
CA SER A 284 -18.99 17.58 8.71
C SER A 284 -20.29 16.90 8.27
N THR A 285 -20.30 16.17 7.16
CA THR A 285 -21.51 15.53 6.63
C THR A 285 -22.06 14.43 7.53
N THR A 286 -21.20 13.69 8.23
CA THR A 286 -21.62 12.58 9.10
C THR A 286 -21.80 13.01 10.55
N LYS A 287 -22.81 12.45 11.23
CA LYS A 287 -23.07 12.68 12.67
C LYS A 287 -21.88 12.21 13.51
N THR A 288 -21.39 11.02 13.23
CA THR A 288 -20.25 10.40 13.93
C THR A 288 -19.01 11.29 13.93
N SER A 289 -18.65 11.89 12.78
CA SER A 289 -17.50 12.81 12.71
C SER A 289 -17.71 14.06 13.56
N ARG A 290 -18.92 14.64 13.55
CA ARG A 290 -19.23 15.82 14.37
C ARG A 290 -19.12 15.51 15.87
N GLU A 291 -19.69 14.39 16.31
CA GLU A 291 -19.63 13.96 17.72
C GLU A 291 -18.19 13.66 18.16
N HIS A 292 -17.39 13.04 17.30
CA HIS A 292 -15.98 12.79 17.56
C HIS A 292 -15.21 14.09 17.87
N PHE A 293 -15.32 15.11 17.01
CA PHE A 293 -14.60 16.37 17.22
C PHE A 293 -15.15 17.20 18.38
N ILE A 294 -16.44 17.11 18.68
CA ILE A 294 -17.03 17.71 19.90
C ILE A 294 -16.42 17.06 21.15
N GLY A 295 -16.36 15.74 21.21
CA GLY A 295 -15.75 15.00 22.31
C GLY A 295 -14.26 15.30 22.46
N ALA A 296 -13.53 15.31 21.34
CA ALA A 296 -12.10 15.63 21.29
C ALA A 296 -11.81 17.05 21.82
N ALA A 297 -12.55 18.06 21.36
CA ALA A 297 -12.37 19.44 21.81
C ALA A 297 -12.60 19.59 23.33
N LYS A 298 -13.70 19.02 23.87
CA LYS A 298 -13.97 19.02 25.31
C LYS A 298 -12.82 18.39 26.10
N LYS A 299 -12.32 17.24 25.64
CA LYS A 299 -11.15 16.55 26.23
C LYS A 299 -9.91 17.45 26.24
N TYR A 300 -9.55 18.05 25.11
CA TYR A 300 -8.36 18.89 25.00
C TYR A 300 -8.45 20.15 25.86
N ILE A 301 -9.62 20.77 25.93
CA ILE A 301 -9.85 21.95 26.78
C ILE A 301 -9.59 21.61 28.24
N LYS A 302 -10.14 20.49 28.73
CA LYS A 302 -9.95 20.02 30.12
C LYS A 302 -8.50 19.65 30.39
N GLU A 303 -7.91 18.78 29.53
CA GLU A 303 -6.59 18.19 29.73
C GLU A 303 -5.48 19.24 29.68
N PHE A 304 -5.54 20.18 28.73
CA PHE A 304 -4.53 21.22 28.56
C PHE A 304 -4.92 22.58 29.18
N LYS A 305 -6.00 22.63 29.97
CA LYS A 305 -6.48 23.83 30.69
C LYS A 305 -6.60 25.04 29.76
N LEU A 306 -7.14 24.84 28.54
CA LEU A 306 -7.26 25.88 27.53
C LEU A 306 -8.26 26.98 27.95
N LYS A 307 -7.92 28.23 27.65
CA LYS A 307 -8.73 29.43 28.01
C LYS A 307 -9.29 30.11 26.74
N PRO A 308 -10.60 30.32 26.58
CA PRO A 308 -11.23 30.86 25.37
C PRO A 308 -10.62 32.17 24.87
N LYS A 309 -10.27 33.12 25.76
CA LYS A 309 -9.68 34.40 25.39
C LYS A 309 -8.17 34.37 25.13
N LYS A 310 -7.43 33.39 25.70
CA LYS A 310 -5.96 33.36 25.68
C LYS A 310 -5.41 32.32 24.72
N SER A 311 -5.96 31.11 24.72
CA SER A 311 -5.41 29.97 23.96
C SER A 311 -5.65 30.12 22.46
N TYR A 312 -4.60 29.80 21.68
CA TYR A 312 -4.60 29.81 20.23
C TYR A 312 -4.54 28.36 19.71
N ILE A 313 -5.48 28.00 18.84
CA ILE A 313 -5.63 26.67 18.29
C ILE A 313 -5.51 26.75 16.77
N ILE A 314 -4.67 25.91 16.19
CA ILE A 314 -4.51 25.75 14.74
C ILE A 314 -4.96 24.34 14.36
N ASP A 315 -5.66 24.21 13.25
CA ASP A 315 -6.00 22.92 12.63
C ASP A 315 -5.42 22.86 11.23
N VAL A 316 -4.53 21.90 10.97
CA VAL A 316 -3.86 21.67 9.69
C VAL A 316 -4.65 20.64 8.89
N GLY A 317 -5.01 20.98 7.64
CA GLY A 317 -5.95 20.22 6.83
C GLY A 317 -7.36 20.31 7.41
N SER A 318 -7.78 21.54 7.73
CA SER A 318 -8.97 21.79 8.54
C SER A 318 -10.29 21.44 7.86
N ASN A 319 -10.28 21.06 6.58
CA ASN A 319 -11.46 20.75 5.79
C ASN A 319 -12.47 21.92 5.86
N ASP A 320 -13.72 21.66 6.16
CA ASP A 320 -14.78 22.64 6.34
C ASP A 320 -14.81 23.30 7.74
N GLY A 321 -13.75 23.09 8.54
CA GLY A 321 -13.60 23.64 9.90
C GLY A 321 -14.20 22.78 11.00
N ILE A 322 -14.52 21.51 10.73
CA ILE A 322 -15.20 20.61 11.67
C ILE A 322 -14.52 20.50 13.04
N ALA A 323 -13.18 20.39 13.08
CA ALA A 323 -12.42 20.26 14.34
C ALA A 323 -12.36 21.58 15.11
N LEU A 324 -12.43 22.72 14.43
CA LEU A 324 -12.41 24.06 15.06
C LEU A 324 -13.78 24.55 15.49
N LYS A 325 -14.85 24.04 14.88
CA LYS A 325 -16.23 24.46 15.21
C LYS A 325 -16.57 24.29 16.69
N PRO A 326 -16.29 23.18 17.38
CA PRO A 326 -16.54 23.04 18.81
C PRO A 326 -15.80 24.07 19.67
N PHE A 327 -14.58 24.46 19.31
CA PHE A 327 -13.86 25.53 20.04
C PHE A 327 -14.53 26.89 19.81
N LYS A 328 -14.97 27.18 18.58
CA LYS A 328 -15.72 28.40 18.27
C LYS A 328 -17.01 28.48 19.08
N ASP A 329 -17.76 27.38 19.12
CA ASP A 329 -19.03 27.31 19.85
C ASP A 329 -18.82 27.50 21.38
N LEU A 330 -17.64 27.18 21.90
CA LEU A 330 -17.17 27.43 23.26
C LEU A 330 -16.43 28.77 23.42
N ASN A 331 -16.68 29.73 22.52
CA ASN A 331 -16.17 31.09 22.54
C ASN A 331 -14.64 31.27 22.45
N PHE A 332 -13.90 30.29 21.87
CA PHE A 332 -12.50 30.50 21.57
C PHE A 332 -12.35 31.50 20.42
N LYS A 333 -11.65 32.62 20.67
CA LYS A 333 -11.49 33.72 19.70
C LYS A 333 -10.27 33.55 18.78
N LYS A 334 -9.26 32.79 19.22
CA LYS A 334 -8.00 32.58 18.49
C LYS A 334 -7.98 31.16 17.92
N ILE A 335 -8.68 30.97 16.80
CA ILE A 335 -8.70 29.71 16.03
C ILE A 335 -8.33 29.99 14.59
N LEU A 336 -7.62 29.06 13.95
CA LEU A 336 -7.20 29.16 12.54
C LEU A 336 -7.17 27.78 11.88
N GLY A 337 -7.87 27.64 10.78
CA GLY A 337 -7.74 26.52 9.88
C GLY A 337 -6.68 26.77 8.81
N ILE A 338 -6.01 25.73 8.34
CA ILE A 338 -5.12 25.73 7.18
C ILE A 338 -5.64 24.64 6.25
N GLU A 339 -6.11 25.03 5.03
CA GLU A 339 -6.79 24.08 4.13
C GLU A 339 -6.40 24.36 2.67
N PRO A 340 -5.78 23.40 1.97
CA PRO A 340 -5.39 23.57 0.58
C PRO A 340 -6.58 23.59 -0.40
N ALA A 341 -7.66 22.85 -0.11
CA ALA A 341 -8.83 22.79 -0.98
C ALA A 341 -9.63 24.09 -0.95
N LYS A 342 -9.63 24.79 -2.09
CA LYS A 342 -10.28 26.11 -2.22
C LYS A 342 -11.77 26.09 -1.86
N ASN A 343 -12.50 25.05 -2.29
CA ASN A 343 -13.92 24.88 -2.01
C ASN A 343 -14.20 24.70 -0.51
N LEU A 344 -13.37 23.93 0.20
CA LEU A 344 -13.52 23.66 1.63
C LEU A 344 -13.11 24.87 2.47
N ALA A 345 -11.99 25.51 2.17
CA ALA A 345 -11.57 26.74 2.84
C ALA A 345 -12.63 27.85 2.70
N LYS A 346 -13.27 27.97 1.52
CA LYS A 346 -14.39 28.89 1.30
C LYS A 346 -15.59 28.53 2.17
N LEU A 347 -15.92 27.24 2.30
CA LEU A 347 -17.01 26.77 3.13
C LEU A 347 -16.75 27.04 4.62
N ALA A 348 -15.55 26.76 5.13
CA ALA A 348 -15.14 27.05 6.50
C ALA A 348 -15.24 28.56 6.83
N ASN A 349 -14.74 29.42 5.93
CA ASN A 349 -14.83 30.87 6.10
C ASN A 349 -16.29 31.37 6.07
N LYS A 350 -17.15 30.81 5.20
CA LYS A 350 -18.62 31.10 5.21
C LYS A 350 -19.25 30.74 6.57
N ASN A 351 -18.79 29.67 7.20
CA ASN A 351 -19.20 29.25 8.54
C ASN A 351 -18.50 30.05 9.65
N LYS A 352 -17.85 31.18 9.31
CA LYS A 352 -17.14 32.07 10.26
C LYS A 352 -16.01 31.35 11.01
N ILE A 353 -15.36 30.37 10.42
CA ILE A 353 -14.13 29.73 10.90
C ILE A 353 -12.99 30.23 10.03
N LYS A 354 -12.17 31.16 10.58
CA LYS A 354 -11.04 31.73 9.86
C LYS A 354 -10.13 30.63 9.33
N THR A 355 -9.97 30.54 8.02
CA THR A 355 -9.19 29.50 7.35
C THR A 355 -8.28 30.11 6.29
N PHE A 356 -6.99 29.81 6.39
CA PHE A 356 -5.97 30.11 5.38
C PHE A 356 -6.08 29.08 4.26
N ASN A 357 -6.27 29.53 3.03
CA ASN A 357 -6.31 28.63 1.88
C ASN A 357 -4.90 28.42 1.32
N GLY A 358 -4.34 27.26 1.53
CA GLY A 358 -3.03 26.85 1.05
C GLY A 358 -2.46 25.66 1.82
N PHE A 359 -1.38 25.10 1.30
CA PHE A 359 -0.59 24.08 1.99
C PHE A 359 0.23 24.69 3.12
N LEU A 360 0.51 23.89 4.17
CA LEU A 360 1.44 24.27 5.23
C LEU A 360 2.89 24.04 4.75
N GLU A 361 3.50 25.08 4.24
CA GLU A 361 4.86 25.12 3.70
C GLU A 361 5.64 26.29 4.32
N LYS A 362 6.96 26.36 4.11
CA LYS A 362 7.80 27.44 4.64
C LYS A 362 7.31 28.84 4.28
N GLU A 363 6.78 29.00 3.06
CA GLU A 363 6.24 30.27 2.57
C GLU A 363 4.96 30.68 3.32
N SER A 364 4.11 29.72 3.67
CA SER A 364 2.86 29.99 4.40
C SER A 364 3.12 30.41 5.86
N LEU A 365 4.24 29.97 6.47
CA LEU A 365 4.61 30.38 7.83
C LEU A 365 4.76 31.88 8.01
N LYS A 366 5.18 32.61 6.97
CA LYS A 366 5.33 34.08 7.00
C LYS A 366 3.98 34.79 7.21
N LYS A 367 2.87 34.12 6.83
CA LYS A 367 1.51 34.68 6.87
C LYS A 367 0.69 34.20 8.06
N ILE A 368 1.19 33.24 8.84
CA ILE A 368 0.47 32.61 9.94
C ILE A 368 1.07 33.02 11.27
N LYS A 369 0.21 33.46 12.20
CA LYS A 369 0.63 33.83 13.56
C LYS A 369 1.19 32.62 14.30
N LYS A 370 2.37 32.78 14.89
CA LYS A 370 3.04 31.75 15.72
C LYS A 370 2.46 31.67 17.15
N ASN A 371 3.00 30.76 17.94
CA ASN A 371 2.69 30.54 19.37
C ASN A 371 1.31 29.90 19.61
N ALA A 372 0.93 28.91 18.80
CA ALA A 372 -0.24 28.08 19.05
C ALA A 372 -0.07 27.22 20.31
N ASN A 373 -1.08 27.19 21.15
CA ASN A 373 -1.13 26.32 22.33
C ASN A 373 -1.44 24.87 21.94
N ILE A 374 -2.30 24.70 20.92
CA ILE A 374 -2.64 23.41 20.34
C ILE A 374 -2.53 23.51 18.82
N ILE A 375 -1.92 22.49 18.22
CA ILE A 375 -1.97 22.27 16.78
C ILE A 375 -2.59 20.90 16.54
N LEU A 376 -3.70 20.86 15.82
CA LEU A 376 -4.38 19.66 15.38
C LEU A 376 -3.93 19.30 13.96
N ALA A 377 -3.85 18.00 13.66
CA ALA A 377 -3.65 17.48 12.33
C ALA A 377 -4.34 16.10 12.22
N SER A 378 -5.63 16.10 11.89
CA SER A 378 -6.46 14.89 11.87
C SER A 378 -6.58 14.36 10.44
N ASN A 379 -6.06 13.15 10.20
CA ASN A 379 -6.04 12.48 8.90
C ASN A 379 -5.34 13.28 7.78
N VAL A 380 -4.29 14.02 8.12
CA VAL A 380 -3.54 14.88 7.21
C VAL A 380 -2.08 14.45 7.10
N PHE A 381 -1.49 14.02 8.21
CA PHE A 381 -0.05 13.69 8.27
C PHE A 381 0.32 12.51 7.36
N ALA A 382 -0.65 11.63 7.06
CA ALA A 382 -0.48 10.55 6.09
C ALA A 382 -0.43 11.04 4.63
N HIS A 383 -0.96 12.24 4.32
CA HIS A 383 -1.14 12.78 2.98
C HIS A 383 0.02 13.71 2.52
N SER A 384 1.07 13.85 3.32
CA SER A 384 2.22 14.68 2.95
C SER A 384 3.37 13.86 2.40
N ASP A 385 3.91 14.27 1.25
CA ASP A 385 5.20 13.77 0.73
C ASP A 385 6.39 14.53 1.32
N LYS A 386 6.17 15.79 1.75
CA LYS A 386 7.17 16.66 2.38
C LYS A 386 7.09 16.61 3.91
N LEU A 387 7.14 15.40 4.49
CA LEU A 387 6.94 15.17 5.93
C LEU A 387 7.82 16.04 6.82
N LYS A 388 9.12 16.14 6.50
CA LYS A 388 10.09 16.90 7.32
C LYS A 388 9.77 18.39 7.29
N GLU A 389 9.46 18.94 6.13
CA GLU A 389 9.07 20.35 5.98
C GLU A 389 7.77 20.64 6.73
N MET A 390 6.76 19.79 6.58
CA MET A 390 5.49 19.92 7.30
C MET A 390 5.71 19.90 8.83
N ALA A 391 6.50 18.95 9.35
CA ALA A 391 6.83 18.88 10.76
C ALA A 391 7.57 20.14 11.25
N GLN A 392 8.57 20.61 10.50
CA GLN A 392 9.27 21.87 10.80
C GLN A 392 8.31 23.05 10.87
N CYS A 393 7.38 23.15 9.94
CA CYS A 393 6.36 24.20 9.91
C CYS A 393 5.44 24.11 11.15
N ILE A 394 4.98 22.91 11.50
CA ILE A 394 4.14 22.68 12.70
C ILE A 394 4.90 23.10 13.96
N PHE A 395 6.16 22.68 14.13
CA PHE A 395 6.99 23.09 15.27
C PHE A 395 7.27 24.60 15.27
N GLY A 396 7.42 25.22 14.09
CA GLY A 396 7.60 26.68 13.97
C GLY A 396 6.39 27.49 14.42
N LEU A 397 5.17 26.94 14.29
CA LEU A 397 3.92 27.57 14.75
C LEU A 397 3.64 27.32 16.24
N LEU A 398 4.20 26.26 16.82
CA LEU A 398 3.89 25.81 18.17
C LEU A 398 4.54 26.69 19.25
N HIS A 399 3.77 27.07 20.27
CA HIS A 399 4.30 27.66 21.49
C HIS A 399 5.27 26.70 22.21
N LYS A 400 6.23 27.23 22.99
CA LYS A 400 7.22 26.40 23.71
C LYS A 400 6.60 25.31 24.60
N ASN A 401 5.46 25.61 25.23
CA ASN A 401 4.69 24.69 26.07
C ASN A 401 3.45 24.15 25.35
N GLY A 402 3.36 24.28 24.03
CA GLY A 402 2.22 23.82 23.24
C GLY A 402 2.24 22.32 23.02
N VAL A 403 1.12 21.80 22.53
CA VAL A 403 0.94 20.37 22.21
C VAL A 403 0.49 20.23 20.76
N ILE A 404 1.12 19.32 20.03
CA ILE A 404 0.65 18.85 18.72
C ILE A 404 -0.17 17.59 18.95
N ILE A 405 -1.34 17.51 18.34
CA ILE A 405 -2.21 16.34 18.40
C ILE A 405 -2.46 15.87 16.96
N ILE A 406 -1.98 14.68 16.66
CA ILE A 406 -2.12 14.06 15.35
C ILE A 406 -3.05 12.86 15.48
N GLU A 407 -4.06 12.81 14.62
CA GLU A 407 -4.88 11.61 14.40
C GLU A 407 -4.59 11.06 13.02
N ILE A 408 -4.32 9.76 12.96
CA ILE A 408 -3.98 9.06 11.71
C ILE A 408 -4.53 7.64 11.74
N GLN A 409 -4.71 7.09 10.55
CA GLN A 409 -5.01 5.69 10.41
C GLN A 409 -3.87 4.83 10.98
N TYR A 410 -4.21 3.83 11.79
CA TYR A 410 -3.24 3.02 12.50
C TYR A 410 -2.82 1.80 11.66
N LEU A 411 -1.56 1.74 11.26
CA LEU A 411 -1.02 0.63 10.46
C LEU A 411 -1.26 -0.74 11.11
N LEU A 412 -1.11 -0.84 12.44
CA LEU A 412 -1.34 -2.10 13.15
C LEU A 412 -2.75 -2.65 12.90
N ASN A 413 -3.77 -1.77 12.93
CA ASN A 413 -5.14 -2.18 12.62
C ASN A 413 -5.30 -2.58 11.15
N THR A 414 -4.69 -1.82 10.22
CA THR A 414 -4.71 -2.17 8.79
C THR A 414 -4.16 -3.58 8.55
N LEU A 415 -3.07 -3.96 9.23
CA LEU A 415 -2.47 -5.28 9.09
C LEU A 415 -3.28 -6.38 9.78
N LYS A 416 -3.83 -6.12 10.99
CA LYS A 416 -4.66 -7.06 11.75
C LYS A 416 -5.99 -7.36 11.06
N ASP A 417 -6.67 -6.29 10.62
CA ASP A 417 -8.03 -6.36 10.08
C ASP A 417 -8.05 -6.55 8.56
N LEU A 418 -6.86 -6.71 7.95
CA LEU A 418 -6.68 -6.90 6.51
C LEU A 418 -7.40 -5.83 5.66
N THR A 419 -7.40 -4.58 6.12
CA THR A 419 -8.07 -3.46 5.45
C THR A 419 -7.18 -2.84 4.37
N PHE A 420 -6.82 -3.62 3.37
CA PHE A 420 -5.97 -3.22 2.25
C PHE A 420 -6.56 -2.07 1.40
N ASP A 421 -7.88 -1.93 1.40
CA ASP A 421 -8.63 -0.87 0.73
C ASP A 421 -8.32 0.55 1.27
N ASN A 422 -7.64 0.62 2.42
CA ASN A 422 -7.02 1.84 2.94
C ASN A 422 -5.77 2.26 2.16
N ILE A 423 -5.23 1.37 1.30
CA ILE A 423 -4.08 1.67 0.43
C ILE A 423 -4.62 2.32 -0.83
N TYR A 424 -4.48 3.64 -0.95
CA TYR A 424 -4.80 4.43 -2.14
C TYR A 424 -3.94 5.70 -2.20
N HIS A 425 -3.87 6.34 -3.36
CA HIS A 425 -2.83 7.34 -3.67
C HIS A 425 -2.83 8.58 -2.79
N GLU A 426 -3.90 8.87 -2.07
CA GLU A 426 -3.94 9.98 -1.11
C GLU A 426 -3.19 9.67 0.18
N HIS A 427 -3.03 8.39 0.56
CA HIS A 427 -2.30 7.96 1.75
C HIS A 427 -0.85 7.64 1.42
N TYR A 428 0.02 8.65 1.40
CA TYR A 428 1.43 8.45 1.07
C TYR A 428 2.20 7.66 2.13
N ASN A 429 1.75 7.70 3.40
CA ASN A 429 2.43 7.08 4.54
C ASN A 429 1.44 6.33 5.42
N TYR A 430 1.88 5.17 5.93
CA TYR A 430 1.13 4.29 6.83
C TYR A 430 1.89 4.17 8.13
N TRP A 431 1.31 4.71 9.20
CA TRP A 431 2.01 4.95 10.43
C TRP A 431 1.73 3.91 11.50
N SER A 432 2.80 3.37 12.09
CA SER A 432 2.80 2.75 13.41
C SER A 432 3.29 3.75 14.46
N LEU A 433 3.05 3.49 15.73
CA LEU A 433 3.62 4.31 16.82
C LEU A 433 5.15 4.25 16.81
N THR A 434 5.71 3.06 16.52
CA THR A 434 7.16 2.86 16.32
C THR A 434 7.71 3.80 15.26
N SER A 435 7.11 3.85 14.07
CA SER A 435 7.60 4.72 12.98
C SER A 435 7.43 6.21 13.29
N LEU A 436 6.35 6.59 13.98
CA LEU A 436 6.13 7.98 14.43
C LEU A 436 7.19 8.43 15.44
N ILE A 437 7.51 7.59 16.42
CA ILE A 437 8.58 7.91 17.39
C ILE A 437 9.91 8.09 16.67
N ASN A 438 10.27 7.18 15.74
CA ASN A 438 11.49 7.31 14.94
C ASN A 438 11.50 8.59 14.08
N PHE A 439 10.34 9.00 13.58
CA PHE A 439 10.22 10.25 12.84
C PHE A 439 10.39 11.48 13.73
N PHE A 440 9.63 11.58 14.83
CA PHE A 440 9.65 12.76 15.70
C PHE A 440 10.92 12.91 16.53
N ASN A 441 11.66 11.83 16.76
CA ASN A 441 13.00 11.89 17.38
C ASN A 441 13.99 12.75 16.59
N GLN A 442 13.76 12.99 15.29
CA GLN A 442 14.59 13.86 14.45
C GLN A 442 14.36 15.36 14.74
N PHE A 443 13.32 15.73 15.51
CA PHE A 443 12.88 17.12 15.72
C PHE A 443 12.98 17.61 17.17
N ASP A 444 13.80 16.97 18.00
CA ASP A 444 13.84 17.26 19.44
C ASP A 444 12.44 17.32 20.06
N ALA A 445 11.67 16.25 19.87
CA ALA A 445 10.28 16.16 20.31
C ALA A 445 9.99 14.80 20.96
N THR A 446 8.99 14.78 21.85
CA THR A 446 8.54 13.56 22.52
C THR A 446 7.08 13.30 22.24
N ILE A 447 6.75 12.11 21.76
CA ILE A 447 5.40 11.56 21.84
C ILE A 447 5.18 11.10 23.28
N PHE A 448 4.49 11.89 24.07
CA PHE A 448 4.33 11.62 25.50
C PHE A 448 3.06 10.84 25.85
N LYS A 449 2.07 10.80 24.92
CA LYS A 449 0.80 10.09 25.10
C LYS A 449 0.32 9.57 23.75
N ALA A 450 -0.32 8.39 23.73
CA ALA A 450 -0.91 7.78 22.54
C ALA A 450 -2.23 7.06 22.91
N GLU A 451 -3.22 7.10 22.01
CA GLU A 451 -4.54 6.53 22.21
C GLU A 451 -5.06 5.88 20.92
N LYS A 452 -5.69 4.71 21.05
CA LYS A 452 -6.52 4.16 19.96
C LYS A 452 -7.88 4.86 19.97
N ILE A 453 -8.38 5.17 18.78
CA ILE A 453 -9.69 5.79 18.58
C ILE A 453 -10.46 5.05 17.49
N ASN A 454 -11.79 4.91 17.69
CA ASN A 454 -12.65 4.12 16.80
C ASN A 454 -13.16 4.97 15.61
N THR A 455 -12.26 5.66 14.90
CA THR A 455 -12.60 6.39 13.67
C THR A 455 -11.95 5.72 12.47
N HIS A 456 -12.59 5.79 11.30
CA HIS A 456 -12.07 5.30 10.03
C HIS A 456 -11.59 3.82 10.01
N GLY A 457 -12.15 2.96 10.87
CA GLY A 457 -11.72 1.57 11.00
C GLY A 457 -10.55 1.37 11.96
N GLY A 458 -10.36 2.31 12.89
CA GLY A 458 -9.31 2.29 13.90
C GLY A 458 -8.16 3.23 13.58
N SER A 459 -8.01 4.27 14.39
CA SER A 459 -6.99 5.30 14.25
C SER A 459 -6.12 5.39 15.51
N LEU A 460 -4.97 5.99 15.37
CA LEU A 460 -4.05 6.33 16.44
C LEU A 460 -4.06 7.85 16.64
N ARG A 461 -4.25 8.29 17.88
CA ARG A 461 -4.09 9.69 18.28
C ARG A 461 -2.83 9.80 19.11
N ILE A 462 -1.91 10.68 18.73
CA ILE A 462 -0.66 10.93 19.45
C ILE A 462 -0.58 12.38 19.90
N PHE A 463 0.07 12.57 21.03
CA PHE A 463 0.28 13.88 21.66
C PHE A 463 1.78 14.13 21.76
N ILE A 464 2.24 15.26 21.20
CA ILE A 464 3.65 15.57 21.01
C ILE A 464 3.98 16.90 21.66
N LYS A 465 5.12 16.98 22.36
CA LYS A 465 5.72 18.21 22.91
C LYS A 465 7.14 18.39 22.40
N LYS A 466 7.58 19.65 22.36
CA LYS A 466 9.00 19.98 22.17
C LYS A 466 9.85 19.46 23.32
N GLY A 467 11.09 19.06 23.04
CA GLY A 467 12.06 18.56 23.98
C GLY A 467 11.98 17.06 24.23
N LYS A 468 13.13 16.43 24.49
CA LYS A 468 13.27 14.98 24.74
C LYS A 468 13.00 14.55 26.19
N LYS A 469 12.96 15.49 27.12
CA LYS A 469 12.85 15.21 28.58
C LYS A 469 11.40 15.15 29.08
N ASN A 470 10.40 15.09 28.20
CA ASN A 470 9.00 14.98 28.61
C ASN A 470 8.71 13.58 29.18
N LYS A 471 7.95 13.52 30.29
CA LYS A 471 7.51 12.25 30.89
C LYS A 471 6.57 11.52 29.91
N ILE A 472 6.92 10.29 29.56
CA ILE A 472 6.13 9.42 28.68
C ILE A 472 5.11 8.65 29.53
N GLU A 473 3.84 8.72 29.13
CA GLU A 473 2.73 8.01 29.79
C GLU A 473 2.76 6.50 29.52
N LYS A 474 2.13 5.73 30.39
CA LYS A 474 1.98 4.26 30.26
C LYS A 474 1.32 3.87 28.93
N SER A 475 0.43 4.68 28.39
CA SER A 475 -0.29 4.46 27.12
C SER A 475 0.65 4.23 25.94
N VAL A 476 1.75 4.98 25.85
CA VAL A 476 2.77 4.80 24.80
C VAL A 476 3.49 3.45 24.94
N LYS A 477 3.87 3.08 26.17
CA LYS A 477 4.58 1.82 26.42
C LYS A 477 3.70 0.59 26.10
N ILE A 478 2.41 0.65 26.46
CA ILE A 478 1.44 -0.42 26.19
C ILE A 478 1.28 -0.63 24.67
N LEU A 479 1.09 0.45 23.91
CA LEU A 479 0.91 0.36 22.47
C LEU A 479 2.19 -0.08 21.73
N LEU A 480 3.37 0.36 22.19
CA LEU A 480 4.65 -0.13 21.65
C LEU A 480 4.84 -1.63 21.89
N LYS A 481 4.45 -2.13 23.07
CA LYS A 481 4.49 -3.56 23.36
C LYS A 481 3.54 -4.35 22.45
N GLU A 482 2.33 -3.84 22.23
CA GLU A 482 1.39 -4.47 21.29
C GLU A 482 1.93 -4.51 19.85
N GLU A 483 2.60 -3.45 19.39
CA GLU A 483 3.26 -3.43 18.08
C GLU A 483 4.42 -4.43 17.99
N GLU A 484 5.21 -4.53 19.05
CA GLU A 484 6.33 -5.46 19.13
C GLU A 484 5.85 -6.91 19.11
N ASP A 485 4.85 -7.25 19.93
CA ASP A 485 4.25 -8.58 20.00
C ASP A 485 3.60 -9.00 18.67
N PHE A 486 3.05 -8.04 17.92
CA PHE A 486 2.53 -8.29 16.58
C PHE A 486 3.62 -8.44 15.52
N GLY A 487 4.82 -7.95 15.77
CA GLY A 487 5.95 -8.02 14.85
C GLY A 487 6.04 -6.87 13.84
N ILE A 488 5.66 -5.64 14.22
CA ILE A 488 5.72 -4.44 13.34
C ILE A 488 7.14 -4.17 12.80
N LYS A 489 8.18 -4.59 13.52
CA LYS A 489 9.58 -4.45 13.08
C LYS A 489 10.04 -5.61 12.18
N ASN A 490 9.23 -6.66 12.02
CA ASN A 490 9.58 -7.84 11.25
C ASN A 490 8.96 -7.77 9.85
N PHE A 491 9.79 -7.81 8.80
CA PHE A 491 9.30 -7.76 7.43
C PHE A 491 8.40 -8.94 7.06
N LYS A 492 8.60 -10.11 7.67
CA LYS A 492 7.75 -11.29 7.48
C LYS A 492 6.27 -11.02 7.77
N THR A 493 5.96 -10.21 8.79
CA THR A 493 4.58 -9.78 9.11
C THR A 493 3.89 -9.13 7.91
N TYR A 494 4.63 -8.32 7.17
CA TYR A 494 4.12 -7.63 5.98
C TYR A 494 3.97 -8.56 4.77
N GLN A 495 4.89 -9.52 4.62
CA GLN A 495 4.77 -10.54 3.58
C GLN A 495 3.54 -11.42 3.81
N ASP A 496 3.28 -11.82 5.05
CA ASP A 496 2.11 -12.62 5.41
C ASP A 496 0.80 -11.84 5.22
N PHE A 497 0.81 -10.53 5.51
CA PHE A 497 -0.30 -9.64 5.15
C PHE A 497 -0.55 -9.66 3.64
N ALA A 498 0.48 -9.44 2.82
CA ALA A 498 0.34 -9.44 1.36
C ALA A 498 -0.22 -10.76 0.82
N LYS A 499 0.28 -11.90 1.30
CA LYS A 499 -0.23 -13.24 0.94
C LYS A 499 -1.72 -13.38 1.22
N LYS A 500 -2.17 -12.95 2.41
CA LYS A 500 -3.59 -12.96 2.79
C LYS A 500 -4.43 -12.08 1.87
N ILE A 501 -3.95 -10.88 1.52
CA ILE A 501 -4.67 -9.97 0.63
C ILE A 501 -4.81 -10.53 -0.79
N TYR A 502 -3.77 -11.17 -1.34
CA TYR A 502 -3.88 -11.82 -2.65
C TYR A 502 -4.84 -13.03 -2.62
N LYS A 503 -4.90 -13.77 -1.50
CA LYS A 503 -5.91 -14.81 -1.30
C LYS A 503 -7.32 -14.22 -1.28
N ILE A 504 -7.53 -13.13 -0.52
CA ILE A 504 -8.81 -12.39 -0.48
C ILE A 504 -9.23 -11.98 -1.89
N ARG A 505 -8.32 -11.44 -2.70
CA ARG A 505 -8.61 -11.07 -4.09
C ARG A 505 -9.21 -12.22 -4.89
N LYS A 506 -8.57 -13.40 -4.83
CA LYS A 506 -9.04 -14.60 -5.53
C LYS A 506 -10.44 -15.02 -5.03
N ASN A 507 -10.64 -15.04 -3.72
CA ASN A 507 -11.92 -15.43 -3.11
C ASN A 507 -13.05 -14.47 -3.46
N VAL A 508 -12.85 -13.17 -3.27
CA VAL A 508 -13.88 -12.15 -3.54
C VAL A 508 -14.29 -12.18 -5.01
N LYS A 509 -13.33 -12.26 -5.94
CA LYS A 509 -13.63 -12.36 -7.37
C LYS A 509 -14.49 -13.60 -7.69
N LYS A 510 -14.11 -14.77 -7.17
CA LYS A 510 -14.86 -16.02 -7.32
C LYS A 510 -16.29 -15.90 -6.74
N ASN A 511 -16.38 -15.37 -5.52
CA ASN A 511 -17.65 -15.27 -4.80
C ASN A 511 -18.61 -14.26 -5.43
N ILE A 512 -18.11 -13.11 -5.92
CA ILE A 512 -18.91 -12.12 -6.67
C ILE A 512 -19.41 -12.73 -7.97
N SER A 513 -18.58 -13.44 -8.74
CA SER A 513 -18.99 -14.11 -9.98
C SER A 513 -20.07 -15.18 -9.71
N ASN A 514 -19.93 -15.95 -8.63
CA ASN A 514 -20.95 -16.93 -8.23
C ASN A 514 -22.28 -16.27 -7.81
N LEU A 515 -22.21 -15.14 -7.12
CA LEU A 515 -23.38 -14.37 -6.73
C LEU A 515 -24.11 -13.81 -7.95
N GLU A 516 -23.38 -13.29 -8.94
CA GLU A 516 -23.94 -12.78 -10.18
C GLU A 516 -24.65 -13.90 -10.96
N LYS A 517 -24.00 -15.07 -11.12
CA LYS A 517 -24.60 -16.24 -11.78
C LYS A 517 -25.90 -16.70 -11.10
N LYS A 518 -25.96 -16.64 -9.75
CA LYS A 518 -27.14 -17.10 -8.99
C LYS A 518 -28.27 -16.08 -8.94
N ASN A 519 -27.97 -14.79 -8.92
CA ASN A 519 -28.95 -13.74 -8.62
C ASN A 519 -29.09 -12.68 -9.72
N GLY A 520 -28.34 -12.80 -10.82
CA GLY A 520 -28.21 -11.74 -11.83
C GLY A 520 -27.29 -10.62 -11.37
N LYS A 521 -27.22 -9.53 -12.12
CA LYS A 521 -26.35 -8.38 -11.84
C LYS A 521 -26.55 -7.85 -10.43
N ILE A 522 -25.42 -7.65 -9.73
CA ILE A 522 -25.36 -7.16 -8.36
C ILE A 522 -25.42 -5.62 -8.37
N ILE A 523 -25.99 -5.04 -7.32
CA ILE A 523 -25.98 -3.59 -7.08
C ILE A 523 -25.04 -3.30 -5.92
N GLY A 524 -24.05 -2.41 -6.13
CA GLY A 524 -23.18 -1.91 -5.08
C GLY A 524 -23.88 -0.86 -4.19
N TYR A 525 -23.47 -0.72 -2.95
CA TYR A 525 -23.90 0.39 -2.07
C TYR A 525 -22.71 1.07 -1.41
N GLY A 526 -22.60 2.38 -1.61
CA GLY A 526 -21.52 3.23 -1.15
C GLY A 526 -20.34 3.29 -2.13
N SER A 527 -19.89 4.49 -2.46
CA SER A 527 -18.73 4.74 -3.33
C SER A 527 -17.63 5.56 -2.62
N PRO A 528 -17.15 5.14 -1.42
CA PRO A 528 -15.99 5.78 -0.81
C PRO A 528 -14.70 5.48 -1.62
N ALA A 529 -13.62 6.22 -1.37
CA ALA A 529 -12.31 5.98 -1.99
C ALA A 529 -11.85 4.50 -1.87
N LYS A 530 -12.09 3.89 -0.71
CA LYS A 530 -11.82 2.47 -0.45
C LYS A 530 -12.52 1.53 -1.44
N ALA A 531 -13.78 1.80 -1.77
CA ALA A 531 -14.53 1.01 -2.74
C ALA A 531 -13.91 1.08 -4.14
N THR A 532 -13.44 2.25 -4.58
CA THR A 532 -12.72 2.39 -5.85
C THR A 532 -11.50 1.48 -5.89
N THR A 533 -10.66 1.52 -4.86
CA THR A 533 -9.48 0.65 -4.77
C THR A 533 -9.85 -0.82 -4.77
N ALA A 534 -10.81 -1.23 -3.95
CA ALA A 534 -11.23 -2.62 -3.83
C ALA A 534 -11.78 -3.17 -5.16
N LEU A 535 -12.70 -2.46 -5.80
CA LEU A 535 -13.32 -2.87 -7.07
C LEU A 535 -12.29 -3.04 -8.20
N ASN A 536 -11.36 -2.08 -8.32
CA ASN A 536 -10.28 -2.18 -9.31
C ASN A 536 -9.30 -3.31 -8.98
N PHE A 537 -8.95 -3.50 -7.71
CA PHE A 537 -8.05 -4.58 -7.29
C PHE A 537 -8.67 -5.97 -7.49
N PHE A 538 -9.94 -6.13 -7.18
CA PHE A 538 -10.67 -7.37 -7.43
C PHE A 538 -10.97 -7.61 -8.91
N ASN A 539 -10.88 -6.56 -9.73
CA ASN A 539 -11.23 -6.58 -11.16
C ASN A 539 -12.68 -7.10 -11.38
N VAL A 540 -13.62 -6.42 -10.73
CA VAL A 540 -15.07 -6.73 -10.78
C VAL A 540 -15.81 -5.51 -11.32
N SER A 541 -16.04 -5.49 -12.63
CA SER A 541 -16.74 -4.42 -13.33
C SER A 541 -18.05 -4.90 -13.93
N ASP A 542 -18.04 -6.11 -14.49
CA ASP A 542 -19.16 -6.64 -15.26
C ASP A 542 -20.25 -7.26 -14.38
N GLU A 543 -19.88 -7.70 -13.18
CA GLU A 543 -20.76 -8.31 -12.20
C GLU A 543 -21.65 -7.28 -11.48
N ILE A 544 -21.24 -6.01 -11.46
CA ILE A 544 -21.94 -4.93 -10.75
C ILE A 544 -22.55 -3.95 -11.73
N SER A 545 -23.88 -3.84 -11.72
CA SER A 545 -24.63 -3.00 -12.66
C SER A 545 -24.54 -1.50 -12.37
N CYS A 546 -24.60 -1.13 -11.09
CA CYS A 546 -24.47 0.25 -10.62
C CYS A 546 -24.14 0.29 -9.12
N ILE A 547 -23.76 1.47 -8.62
CA ILE A 547 -23.53 1.71 -7.20
C ILE A 547 -24.50 2.78 -6.70
N ILE A 548 -25.26 2.45 -5.65
CA ILE A 548 -26.09 3.40 -4.94
C ILE A 548 -25.20 4.26 -4.04
N GLU A 549 -25.47 5.56 -4.01
CA GLU A 549 -24.72 6.51 -3.18
C GLU A 549 -25.68 7.54 -2.57
N ASP A 550 -25.51 7.86 -1.30
CA ASP A 550 -26.34 8.86 -0.61
C ASP A 550 -25.90 10.30 -0.90
N ASN A 551 -24.61 10.50 -1.24
CA ASN A 551 -24.09 11.82 -1.61
C ASN A 551 -24.52 12.20 -3.03
N LYS A 552 -25.46 13.14 -3.14
CA LYS A 552 -26.01 13.65 -4.40
C LYS A 552 -24.94 14.19 -5.38
N LEU A 553 -23.81 14.70 -4.87
CA LEU A 553 -22.70 15.24 -5.69
C LEU A 553 -21.99 14.16 -6.53
N LYS A 554 -22.18 12.88 -6.21
CA LYS A 554 -21.60 11.75 -6.93
C LYS A 554 -22.57 11.13 -7.94
N HIS A 555 -23.85 11.47 -7.90
CA HIS A 555 -24.85 10.92 -8.83
C HIS A 555 -24.56 11.30 -10.28
N GLY A 556 -24.76 10.36 -11.19
CA GLY A 556 -24.49 10.53 -12.62
C GLY A 556 -23.03 10.40 -13.02
N LYS A 557 -22.13 10.21 -12.04
CA LYS A 557 -20.72 9.96 -12.26
C LYS A 557 -20.42 8.46 -12.33
N PHE A 558 -19.16 8.13 -12.67
CA PHE A 558 -18.69 6.75 -12.78
C PHE A 558 -17.47 6.54 -11.90
N VAL A 559 -17.36 5.34 -11.32
CA VAL A 559 -16.16 4.95 -10.55
C VAL A 559 -14.97 4.85 -11.52
N PRO A 560 -13.85 5.53 -11.25
CA PRO A 560 -12.71 5.49 -12.14
C PRO A 560 -12.11 4.07 -12.21
N GLY A 561 -11.54 3.72 -13.35
CA GLY A 561 -11.04 2.39 -13.66
C GLY A 561 -12.14 1.42 -14.07
N VAL A 562 -12.93 0.89 -13.15
CA VAL A 562 -14.02 -0.06 -13.40
C VAL A 562 -15.24 0.54 -14.13
N LYS A 563 -15.38 1.87 -14.18
CA LYS A 563 -16.41 2.60 -14.92
C LYS A 563 -17.86 2.22 -14.56
N ILE A 564 -18.10 1.78 -13.33
CA ILE A 564 -19.43 1.45 -12.81
C ILE A 564 -20.20 2.75 -12.53
N PRO A 565 -21.46 2.91 -13.00
CA PRO A 565 -22.24 4.12 -12.79
C PRO A 565 -22.70 4.28 -11.33
N ILE A 566 -22.66 5.52 -10.82
CA ILE A 566 -23.12 5.89 -9.49
C ILE A 566 -24.50 6.53 -9.60
N VAL A 567 -25.45 6.00 -8.85
CA VAL A 567 -26.86 6.37 -8.98
C VAL A 567 -27.52 6.67 -7.64
N SER A 568 -28.65 7.40 -7.68
CA SER A 568 -29.54 7.56 -6.54
C SER A 568 -30.33 6.28 -6.29
N LYS A 569 -30.64 5.97 -5.02
CA LYS A 569 -31.52 4.85 -4.63
C LYS A 569 -32.91 4.89 -5.29
N ASN A 570 -33.39 6.06 -5.68
CA ASN A 570 -34.69 6.23 -6.36
C ASN A 570 -34.75 5.58 -7.76
N LYS A 571 -33.59 5.20 -8.33
CA LYS A 571 -33.53 4.47 -9.61
C LYS A 571 -33.86 2.97 -9.48
N LEU A 572 -33.93 2.44 -8.26
CA LEU A 572 -34.30 1.04 -8.05
C LEU A 572 -35.81 0.86 -8.09
N LYS A 573 -36.26 0.08 -9.09
CA LYS A 573 -37.70 -0.22 -9.29
C LYS A 573 -38.16 -1.51 -8.60
N ASN A 574 -37.23 -2.34 -8.06
CA ASN A 574 -37.56 -3.68 -7.59
C ASN A 574 -36.79 -4.03 -6.30
N LYS A 575 -37.51 -4.63 -5.32
CA LYS A 575 -36.93 -5.09 -4.04
C LYS A 575 -36.16 -6.42 -4.13
N LYS A 576 -36.21 -7.11 -5.27
CA LYS A 576 -35.51 -8.41 -5.46
C LYS A 576 -33.99 -8.29 -5.71
N ASN A 577 -33.43 -7.08 -5.66
CA ASN A 577 -32.02 -6.84 -5.93
C ASN A 577 -31.12 -7.40 -4.82
N THR A 578 -29.96 -7.95 -5.20
CA THR A 578 -28.88 -8.26 -4.25
C THR A 578 -28.00 -7.03 -4.11
N ILE A 579 -27.89 -6.50 -2.89
CA ILE A 579 -27.09 -5.31 -2.56
C ILE A 579 -25.77 -5.74 -1.93
N LEU A 580 -24.65 -5.44 -2.60
CA LEU A 580 -23.30 -5.61 -2.08
C LEU A 580 -22.84 -4.30 -1.43
N VAL A 581 -22.72 -4.29 -0.11
CA VAL A 581 -22.29 -3.10 0.63
C VAL A 581 -20.78 -2.97 0.57
N LEU A 582 -20.31 -1.95 -0.15
CA LEU A 582 -18.90 -1.62 -0.36
C LEU A 582 -18.35 -0.75 0.77
N ALA A 583 -19.21 0.08 1.39
CA ALA A 583 -18.90 0.85 2.60
C ALA A 583 -19.03 -0.04 3.86
N TRP A 584 -18.24 -1.10 3.93
CA TRP A 584 -18.35 -2.22 4.87
C TRP A 584 -18.44 -1.81 6.35
N ASN A 585 -17.75 -0.76 6.74
CA ASN A 585 -17.75 -0.24 8.13
C ASN A 585 -19.08 0.42 8.55
N PHE A 586 -20.01 0.64 7.62
CA PHE A 586 -21.36 1.14 7.87
C PHE A 586 -22.44 0.11 7.51
N PHE A 587 -22.06 -1.18 7.41
CA PHE A 587 -22.94 -2.24 6.91
C PHE A 587 -24.29 -2.30 7.64
N GLU A 588 -24.27 -2.38 8.97
CA GLU A 588 -25.52 -2.49 9.75
C GLU A 588 -26.40 -1.24 9.62
N GLU A 589 -25.81 -0.04 9.64
CA GLU A 589 -26.54 1.22 9.45
C GLU A 589 -27.18 1.27 8.06
N ILE A 590 -26.43 0.93 7.02
CA ILE A 590 -26.92 0.88 5.64
C ILE A 590 -28.07 -0.13 5.51
N LYS A 591 -27.92 -1.32 6.04
CA LYS A 591 -28.93 -2.40 6.01
C LYS A 591 -30.23 -1.97 6.70
N ILE A 592 -30.13 -1.38 7.90
CA ILE A 592 -31.29 -0.93 8.67
C ILE A 592 -32.04 0.17 7.93
N ASN A 593 -31.31 1.19 7.43
CA ASN A 593 -31.90 2.39 6.82
C ASN A 593 -32.44 2.16 5.39
N ASN A 594 -32.18 1.00 4.77
CA ASN A 594 -32.52 0.74 3.37
C ASN A 594 -33.30 -0.56 3.15
N LYS A 595 -34.02 -1.06 4.17
CA LYS A 595 -34.90 -2.24 4.06
C LYS A 595 -36.00 -2.10 2.99
N ASN A 596 -36.30 -0.87 2.58
CA ASN A 596 -37.30 -0.57 1.55
C ASN A 596 -36.81 -0.86 0.12
N ILE A 597 -35.50 -0.94 -0.12
CA ILE A 597 -34.91 -1.14 -1.46
C ILE A 597 -34.45 -2.58 -1.72
N SER A 598 -34.18 -3.36 -0.68
CA SER A 598 -33.83 -4.78 -0.79
C SER A 598 -34.04 -5.53 0.51
N ASN A 599 -34.24 -6.85 0.41
CA ASN A 599 -34.21 -7.79 1.53
C ASN A 599 -32.86 -8.52 1.65
N LYS A 600 -31.96 -8.37 0.64
CA LYS A 600 -30.71 -9.10 0.56
C LYS A 600 -29.51 -8.15 0.51
N PHE A 601 -28.92 -7.93 1.68
CA PHE A 601 -27.69 -7.17 1.84
C PHE A 601 -26.53 -8.13 2.17
N ILE A 602 -25.40 -7.96 1.50
CA ILE A 602 -24.17 -8.73 1.67
C ILE A 602 -23.06 -7.74 1.98
N ASN A 603 -22.30 -7.99 3.05
CA ASN A 603 -21.09 -7.22 3.31
C ASN A 603 -19.96 -7.74 2.40
N ILE A 604 -19.22 -6.85 1.73
CA ILE A 604 -18.10 -7.26 0.89
C ILE A 604 -17.07 -8.06 1.70
N LYS A 605 -16.93 -7.79 2.99
CA LYS A 605 -16.06 -8.53 3.90
C LYS A 605 -16.45 -10.01 4.07
N ASP A 606 -17.73 -10.34 3.93
CA ASP A 606 -18.19 -11.74 4.02
C ASP A 606 -17.74 -12.59 2.82
N LEU A 607 -17.29 -11.95 1.74
CA LEU A 607 -16.80 -12.61 0.53
C LEU A 607 -15.29 -12.88 0.55
N GLU A 608 -14.59 -12.45 1.58
CA GLU A 608 -13.12 -12.59 1.70
C GLU A 608 -12.67 -14.00 2.10
N GLN A 609 -13.58 -14.83 2.60
CA GLN A 609 -13.33 -16.19 3.09
C GLN A 609 -13.29 -17.24 1.98
#